data_c3552410641fe9a79250948991a6c655
#
_entry.id   c3552410641fe9a79250948991a6c655
#
_cell.length_a   1.000
_cell.length_b   1.000
_cell.length_c   1.000
_cell.angle_alpha   90.00
_cell.angle_beta   90.00
_cell.angle_gamma   90.00
#
_symmetry.space_group_name_H-M   'P 1'
#
loop_
_entity.id
_entity.type
_entity.pdbx_description
1 polymer ?
#
loop_
_entity_poly.entity_id
_entity_poly.type
_entity_poly.pdbx_seq_one_letter_code
_entity_poly.pdbx_strand_id
1 'polypeptide(L)'
;LLWIQPTGRLHIGNYFGALKKGLEMQEEHEVIFLIAQYHANVDFDIANRFMNDIISLWARDLEMQWAETLELFYKLTHSTSYTELARLPQYQTKEQTLHMLSYPLLMASDIIVSDCDAVIVGDDQEPHMHFYREIARRNGYKEAMTIQSDTPRIMSIKDPSKKMSKSLWDEHCIYLDDS
;
A
#
# COMPACT_ATOMS: atom_id res chain seq x y z
N LEU A 1 3.62 1.62 -10.07
CA LEU A 1 3.97 1.43 -8.65
C LEU A 1 3.05 0.42 -8.00
N LEU A 2 3.58 -0.54 -7.28
CA LEU A 2 2.84 -1.41 -6.37
C LEU A 2 3.36 -1.18 -4.96
N TRP A 3 2.46 -0.81 -4.06
CA TRP A 3 2.76 -0.41 -2.70
C TRP A 3 2.40 -1.51 -1.70
N ILE A 4 3.34 -1.94 -0.86
CA ILE A 4 3.18 -3.10 0.03
C ILE A 4 3.67 -2.77 1.44
N GLN A 5 2.83 -2.98 2.44
CA GLN A 5 3.23 -2.86 3.85
C GLN A 5 3.93 -4.13 4.34
N PRO A 6 5.13 -4.04 4.94
CA PRO A 6 5.85 -5.19 5.48
C PRO A 6 5.32 -5.60 6.87
N THR A 7 4.07 -6.06 6.94
CA THR A 7 3.38 -6.38 8.19
C THR A 7 3.47 -7.85 8.61
N GLY A 8 4.55 -8.54 8.28
CA GLY A 8 4.79 -9.95 8.61
C GLY A 8 4.60 -10.90 7.42
N ARG A 9 4.42 -12.21 7.66
CA ARG A 9 4.36 -13.25 6.61
C ARG A 9 3.37 -12.91 5.49
N LEU A 10 3.72 -13.25 4.25
CA LEU A 10 2.83 -13.11 3.10
C LEU A 10 1.76 -14.21 3.08
N HIS A 11 0.52 -13.83 2.90
CA HIS A 11 -0.59 -14.77 2.70
C HIS A 11 -1.18 -14.65 1.29
N ILE A 12 -1.94 -15.65 0.87
CA ILE A 12 -2.54 -15.70 -0.47
C ILE A 12 -3.40 -14.47 -0.79
N GLY A 13 -3.98 -13.82 0.21
CA GLY A 13 -4.70 -12.55 0.03
C GLY A 13 -3.81 -11.39 -0.40
N ASN A 14 -2.54 -11.34 0.06
CA ASN A 14 -1.56 -10.38 -0.42
C ASN A 14 -1.14 -10.69 -1.86
N TYR A 15 -0.88 -11.98 -2.14
CA TYR A 15 -0.46 -12.43 -3.45
C TYR A 15 -1.53 -12.12 -4.52
N PHE A 16 -2.72 -12.65 -4.36
CA PHE A 16 -3.79 -12.45 -5.33
C PHE A 16 -4.35 -11.04 -5.35
N GLY A 17 -4.35 -10.34 -4.21
CA GLY A 17 -4.92 -9.00 -4.10
C GLY A 17 -4.11 -7.90 -4.79
N ALA A 18 -2.78 -8.07 -4.90
CA ALA A 18 -1.92 -7.06 -5.49
C ALA A 18 -0.66 -7.62 -6.16
N LEU A 19 0.11 -8.50 -5.47
CA LEU A 19 1.41 -8.97 -5.96
C LEU A 19 1.34 -9.63 -7.32
N LYS A 20 0.38 -10.54 -7.54
CA LYS A 20 0.18 -11.23 -8.80
C LYS A 20 0.05 -10.26 -9.97
N LYS A 21 -0.76 -9.20 -9.82
CA LYS A 21 -0.94 -8.19 -10.87
C LYS A 21 0.37 -7.45 -11.18
N GLY A 22 1.14 -7.08 -10.14
CA GLY A 22 2.46 -6.47 -10.34
C GLY A 22 3.44 -7.40 -11.06
N LEU A 23 3.49 -8.68 -10.65
CA LEU A 23 4.35 -9.69 -11.28
C LEU A 23 3.98 -9.95 -12.74
N GLU A 24 2.70 -9.97 -13.10
CA GLU A 24 2.26 -10.08 -14.49
C GLU A 24 2.62 -8.84 -15.30
N MET A 25 2.41 -7.66 -14.74
CA MET A 25 2.68 -6.39 -15.42
C MET A 25 4.16 -6.13 -15.67
N GLN A 26 5.07 -6.65 -14.84
CA GLN A 26 6.52 -6.44 -15.03
C GLN A 26 7.07 -7.10 -16.29
N GLU A 27 6.29 -7.94 -16.99
CA GLU A 27 6.69 -8.51 -18.27
C GLU A 27 6.65 -7.47 -19.41
N GLU A 28 5.78 -6.46 -19.30
CA GLU A 28 5.56 -5.45 -20.34
C GLU A 28 5.81 -4.01 -19.85
N HIS A 29 5.93 -3.81 -18.54
CA HIS A 29 6.08 -2.50 -17.89
C HIS A 29 7.20 -2.50 -16.86
N GLU A 30 7.74 -1.33 -16.58
CA GLU A 30 8.58 -1.10 -15.41
C GLU A 30 7.68 -1.02 -14.16
N VAL A 31 7.84 -1.97 -13.24
CA VAL A 31 7.01 -2.08 -12.03
C VAL A 31 7.89 -1.98 -10.79
N ILE A 32 7.76 -0.89 -10.06
CA ILE A 32 8.42 -0.71 -8.76
C ILE A 32 7.54 -1.35 -7.66
N PHE A 33 8.10 -2.31 -6.94
CA PHE A 33 7.50 -2.91 -5.75
C PHE A 33 8.02 -2.15 -4.51
N LEU A 34 7.27 -1.17 -4.04
CA LEU A 34 7.67 -0.31 -2.93
C LEU A 34 7.30 -0.94 -1.58
N ILE A 35 8.30 -1.19 -0.76
CA ILE A 35 8.13 -1.66 0.61
C ILE A 35 7.87 -0.47 1.54
N ALA A 36 6.63 -0.29 1.93
CA ALA A 36 6.12 0.87 2.65
C ALA A 36 6.33 0.75 4.16
N GLN A 37 7.59 0.79 4.60
CA GLN A 37 7.99 0.55 6.00
C GLN A 37 7.47 1.61 6.97
N TYR A 38 7.41 2.88 6.56
CA TYR A 38 6.93 3.97 7.42
C TYR A 38 5.42 3.84 7.75
N HIS A 39 4.66 3.19 6.87
CA HIS A 39 3.25 2.89 7.10
C HIS A 39 3.03 1.72 8.07
N ALA A 40 3.95 0.78 8.09
CA ALA A 40 3.87 -0.39 8.96
C ALA A 40 4.47 -0.15 10.35
N ASN A 41 5.21 0.96 10.52
CA ASN A 41 5.96 1.26 11.74
C ASN A 41 6.83 0.07 12.20
N VAL A 42 7.52 -0.55 11.24
CA VAL A 42 8.44 -1.66 11.48
C VAL A 42 9.88 -1.21 11.32
N ASP A 43 10.80 -1.89 12.00
CA ASP A 43 12.23 -1.64 11.82
C ASP A 43 12.73 -2.14 10.46
N PHE A 44 13.94 -1.70 10.12
CA PHE A 44 14.58 -2.01 8.84
C PHE A 44 14.82 -3.52 8.64
N ASP A 45 15.11 -4.26 9.69
CA ASP A 45 15.37 -5.71 9.60
C ASP A 45 14.10 -6.49 9.26
N ILE A 46 12.95 -6.08 9.80
CA ILE A 46 11.66 -6.67 9.45
C ILE A 46 11.32 -6.36 8.00
N ALA A 47 11.51 -5.12 7.57
CA ALA A 47 11.26 -4.71 6.20
C ALA A 47 12.16 -5.45 5.20
N ASN A 48 13.45 -5.64 5.51
CA ASN A 48 14.38 -6.40 4.66
C ASN A 48 14.02 -7.88 4.55
N ARG A 49 13.59 -8.52 5.65
CA ARG A 49 13.11 -9.92 5.56
C ARG A 49 11.90 -10.03 4.64
N PHE A 50 10.95 -9.13 4.79
CA PHE A 50 9.78 -9.07 3.92
C PHE A 50 10.13 -8.82 2.45
N MET A 51 11.14 -7.98 2.18
CA MET A 51 11.70 -7.78 0.85
C MET A 51 12.20 -9.10 0.23
N ASN A 52 12.95 -9.89 1.01
CA ASN A 52 13.45 -11.18 0.54
C ASN A 52 12.31 -12.15 0.17
N ASP A 53 11.22 -12.13 0.94
CA ASP A 53 10.01 -12.93 0.61
C ASP A 53 9.43 -12.50 -0.75
N ILE A 54 9.36 -11.19 -1.02
CA ILE A 54 8.89 -10.66 -2.30
C ILE A 54 9.85 -11.01 -3.46
N ILE A 55 11.17 -10.94 -3.23
CA ILE A 55 12.19 -11.34 -4.21
C ILE A 55 12.00 -12.81 -4.61
N SER A 56 11.69 -13.67 -3.65
CA SER A 56 11.43 -15.10 -3.91
C SER A 56 10.25 -15.35 -4.86
N LEU A 57 9.36 -14.37 -5.01
CA LEU A 57 8.25 -14.37 -5.95
C LEU A 57 8.61 -13.79 -7.35
N TRP A 58 9.91 -13.55 -7.62
CA TRP A 58 10.42 -13.07 -8.92
C TRP A 58 10.09 -11.59 -9.23
N ALA A 59 9.83 -10.77 -8.23
CA ALA A 59 9.77 -9.32 -8.41
C ALA A 59 11.15 -8.79 -8.82
N ARG A 60 11.20 -7.95 -9.87
CA ARG A 60 12.46 -7.50 -10.49
C ARG A 60 12.99 -6.21 -9.88
N ASP A 61 12.10 -5.29 -9.54
CA ASP A 61 12.46 -3.96 -9.07
C ASP A 61 11.78 -3.69 -7.72
N LEU A 62 12.55 -3.93 -6.63
CA LEU A 62 12.08 -3.71 -5.28
C LEU A 62 12.81 -2.54 -4.66
N GLU A 63 12.04 -1.62 -4.10
CA GLU A 63 12.58 -0.48 -3.40
C GLU A 63 12.04 -0.37 -1.97
N MET A 64 12.90 0.08 -1.07
CA MET A 64 12.49 0.55 0.24
C MET A 64 11.92 1.96 0.11
N GLN A 65 10.98 2.30 0.97
CA GLN A 65 10.39 3.63 0.99
C GLN A 65 11.47 4.72 1.13
N TRP A 66 11.43 5.71 0.24
CA TRP A 66 12.47 6.73 0.11
C TRP A 66 12.46 7.76 1.26
N ALA A 67 13.62 8.31 1.58
CA ALA A 67 13.72 9.39 2.56
C ALA A 67 12.97 10.66 2.11
N GLU A 68 12.96 10.94 0.82
CA GLU A 68 12.25 12.04 0.16
C GLU A 68 10.74 11.99 0.42
N THR A 69 10.19 10.80 0.64
CA THR A 69 8.78 10.63 1.06
C THR A 69 8.46 11.41 2.34
N LEU A 70 9.34 11.33 3.35
CA LEU A 70 9.12 12.03 4.61
C LEU A 70 9.29 13.54 4.48
N GLU A 71 10.21 14.00 3.65
CA GLU A 71 10.39 15.41 3.36
C GLU A 71 9.15 15.97 2.65
N LEU A 72 8.67 15.25 1.63
CA LEU A 72 7.47 15.65 0.90
C LEU A 72 6.21 15.57 1.78
N PHE A 73 6.06 14.51 2.57
CA PHE A 73 4.99 14.38 3.54
C PHE A 73 4.92 15.60 4.46
N TYR A 74 6.05 15.98 5.07
CA TYR A 74 6.11 17.17 5.91
C TYR A 74 5.69 18.43 5.15
N LYS A 75 6.20 18.63 3.93
CA LYS A 75 5.83 19.76 3.08
C LYS A 75 4.32 19.80 2.79
N LEU A 76 3.72 18.67 2.49
CA LEU A 76 2.29 18.59 2.15
C LEU A 76 1.38 18.82 3.38
N THR A 77 1.87 18.62 4.62
CA THR A 77 1.09 18.96 5.82
C THR A 77 0.73 20.44 5.89
N HIS A 78 1.51 21.32 5.27
CA HIS A 78 1.22 22.77 5.21
C HIS A 78 0.07 23.14 4.26
N SER A 79 -0.28 22.27 3.33
CA SER A 79 -1.37 22.48 2.36
C SER A 79 -2.57 21.55 2.55
N THR A 80 -2.57 20.74 3.63
CA THR A 80 -3.62 19.75 3.89
C THR A 80 -4.27 20.03 5.23
N SER A 81 -5.58 20.13 5.26
CA SER A 81 -6.32 20.39 6.50
C SER A 81 -6.69 19.10 7.24
N TYR A 82 -6.86 19.21 8.57
CA TYR A 82 -7.41 18.14 9.40
C TYR A 82 -8.75 17.59 8.85
N THR A 83 -9.64 18.49 8.44
CA THR A 83 -10.98 18.12 7.97
C THR A 83 -10.97 17.33 6.67
N GLU A 84 -9.97 17.51 5.80
CA GLU A 84 -9.79 16.71 4.58
C GLU A 84 -9.41 15.26 4.93
N LEU A 85 -8.46 15.09 5.83
CA LEU A 85 -8.00 13.77 6.29
C LEU A 85 -9.06 13.04 7.12
N ALA A 86 -9.71 13.74 8.04
CA ALA A 86 -10.71 13.18 8.95
C ALA A 86 -11.98 12.67 8.24
N ARG A 87 -12.26 13.14 7.01
CA ARG A 87 -13.40 12.66 6.20
C ARG A 87 -13.14 11.31 5.52
N LEU A 88 -11.90 10.85 5.45
CA LEU A 88 -11.58 9.61 4.76
C LEU A 88 -12.15 8.40 5.53
N PRO A 89 -12.77 7.43 4.83
CA PRO A 89 -13.51 6.33 5.47
C PRO A 89 -12.68 5.50 6.43
N GLN A 90 -11.41 5.29 6.14
CA GLN A 90 -10.54 4.48 7.00
C GLN A 90 -10.31 5.12 8.37
N TYR A 91 -10.15 6.46 8.44
CA TYR A 91 -10.02 7.15 9.71
C TYR A 91 -11.31 7.08 10.55
N GLN A 92 -12.47 7.11 9.90
CA GLN A 92 -13.76 7.04 10.58
C GLN A 92 -14.09 5.65 11.14
N THR A 93 -13.53 4.59 10.54
CA THR A 93 -13.88 3.20 10.88
C THR A 93 -12.83 2.47 11.70
N LYS A 94 -11.62 3.03 11.84
CA LYS A 94 -10.50 2.45 12.60
C LYS A 94 -10.19 3.29 13.84
N GLU A 95 -9.18 2.88 14.61
CA GLU A 95 -8.68 3.65 15.74
C GLU A 95 -8.19 5.03 15.28
N GLN A 96 -8.71 6.10 15.88
CA GLN A 96 -8.45 7.49 15.49
C GLN A 96 -7.12 8.00 16.07
N THR A 97 -6.02 7.44 15.61
CA THR A 97 -4.65 7.89 15.94
C THR A 97 -4.17 8.94 14.95
N LEU A 98 -3.13 9.69 15.31
CA LEU A 98 -2.46 10.63 14.39
C LEU A 98 -1.86 9.89 13.19
N HIS A 99 -1.31 8.69 13.39
CA HIS A 99 -0.81 7.82 12.32
C HIS A 99 -1.93 7.50 11.31
N MET A 100 -3.09 7.05 11.79
CA MET A 100 -4.21 6.72 10.94
C MET A 100 -4.81 7.94 10.22
N LEU A 101 -4.77 9.12 10.86
CA LEU A 101 -5.18 10.38 10.26
C LEU A 101 -4.25 10.78 9.10
N SER A 102 -2.94 10.69 9.31
CA SER A 102 -1.92 11.16 8.35
C SER A 102 -1.56 10.14 7.28
N TYR A 103 -1.94 8.88 7.44
CA TYR A 103 -1.65 7.78 6.53
C TYR A 103 -1.94 8.10 5.04
N PRO A 104 -3.09 8.68 4.66
CA PRO A 104 -3.37 8.96 3.24
C PRO A 104 -2.43 10.01 2.65
N LEU A 105 -1.94 10.94 3.46
CA LEU A 105 -0.98 11.95 3.03
C LEU A 105 0.41 11.36 2.83
N LEU A 106 0.82 10.41 3.68
CA LEU A 106 2.07 9.67 3.51
C LEU A 106 2.02 8.82 2.24
N MET A 107 0.91 8.13 1.96
CA MET A 107 0.70 7.39 0.71
C MET A 107 0.75 8.32 -0.52
N ALA A 108 0.14 9.49 -0.44
CA ALA A 108 0.22 10.49 -1.52
C ALA A 108 1.68 10.92 -1.77
N SER A 109 2.49 11.06 -0.71
CA SER A 109 3.90 11.41 -0.83
C SER A 109 4.72 10.32 -1.52
N ASP A 110 4.47 9.03 -1.21
CA ASP A 110 5.11 7.90 -1.90
C ASP A 110 4.83 7.92 -3.40
N ILE A 111 3.57 8.12 -3.77
CA ILE A 111 3.16 8.13 -5.19
C ILE A 111 3.81 9.31 -5.93
N ILE A 112 3.84 10.48 -5.31
CA ILE A 112 4.45 11.68 -5.92
C ILE A 112 5.96 11.49 -6.08
N VAL A 113 6.66 10.99 -5.06
CA VAL A 113 8.11 10.76 -5.10
C VAL A 113 8.49 9.73 -6.16
N SER A 114 7.67 8.68 -6.34
CA SER A 114 7.93 7.66 -7.37
C SER A 114 7.79 8.17 -8.80
N ASP A 115 7.13 9.31 -9.01
CA ASP A 115 6.78 9.86 -10.34
C ASP A 115 6.12 8.85 -11.30
N CYS A 116 5.45 7.84 -10.77
CA CYS A 116 4.87 6.75 -11.55
C CYS A 116 3.66 7.20 -12.39
N ASP A 117 3.40 6.48 -13.49
CA ASP A 117 2.23 6.69 -14.35
C ASP A 117 0.96 6.07 -13.77
N ALA A 118 1.12 4.98 -13.01
CA ALA A 118 0.01 4.23 -12.45
C ALA A 118 0.36 3.56 -11.11
N VAL A 119 -0.65 3.36 -10.28
CA VAL A 119 -0.54 2.66 -8.99
C VAL A 119 -1.48 1.45 -8.98
N ILE A 120 -0.93 0.28 -8.64
CA ILE A 120 -1.71 -0.94 -8.47
C ILE A 120 -2.22 -0.98 -7.02
N VAL A 121 -3.53 -0.96 -6.85
CA VAL A 121 -4.18 -0.94 -5.54
C VAL A 121 -5.41 -1.85 -5.51
N GLY A 122 -5.82 -2.26 -4.33
CA GLY A 122 -7.14 -2.84 -4.11
C GLY A 122 -8.24 -1.78 -4.13
N ASP A 123 -9.47 -2.21 -4.36
CA ASP A 123 -10.67 -1.38 -4.42
C ASP A 123 -10.92 -0.56 -3.12
N ASP A 124 -10.49 -1.06 -1.98
CA ASP A 124 -10.56 -0.35 -0.69
C ASP A 124 -9.63 0.88 -0.59
N GLN A 125 -8.68 1.03 -1.52
CA GLN A 125 -7.77 2.17 -1.59
C GLN A 125 -8.24 3.29 -2.52
N GLU A 126 -9.35 3.13 -3.23
CA GLU A 126 -9.86 4.15 -4.15
C GLU A 126 -10.12 5.52 -3.49
N PRO A 127 -10.64 5.61 -2.24
CA PRO A 127 -10.76 6.91 -1.56
C PRO A 127 -9.41 7.60 -1.32
N HIS A 128 -8.34 6.84 -1.07
CA HIS A 128 -6.99 7.39 -0.91
C HIS A 128 -6.39 7.83 -2.25
N MET A 129 -6.65 7.10 -3.33
CA MET A 129 -6.24 7.50 -4.67
C MET A 129 -6.95 8.78 -5.11
N HIS A 130 -8.22 8.95 -4.77
CA HIS A 130 -8.96 10.18 -5.02
C HIS A 130 -8.33 11.36 -4.27
N PHE A 131 -8.09 11.19 -2.96
CA PHE A 131 -7.40 12.18 -2.13
C PHE A 131 -6.00 12.52 -2.67
N TYR A 132 -5.20 11.51 -3.05
CA TYR A 132 -3.89 11.72 -3.67
C TYR A 132 -3.97 12.64 -4.89
N ARG A 133 -4.90 12.38 -5.83
CA ARG A 133 -5.06 13.19 -7.05
C ARG A 133 -5.43 14.64 -6.72
N GLU A 134 -6.27 14.87 -5.71
CA GLU A 134 -6.58 16.23 -5.24
C GLU A 134 -5.33 16.94 -4.71
N ILE A 135 -4.51 16.26 -3.90
CA ILE A 135 -3.25 16.79 -3.37
C ILE A 135 -2.24 17.05 -4.50
N ALA A 136 -2.07 16.10 -5.41
CA ALA A 136 -1.15 16.24 -6.55
C ALA A 136 -1.52 17.45 -7.41
N ARG A 137 -2.78 17.57 -7.82
CA ARG A 137 -3.29 18.68 -8.62
C ARG A 137 -3.11 20.02 -7.92
N ARG A 138 -3.44 20.11 -6.63
CA ARG A 138 -3.31 21.35 -5.84
C ARG A 138 -1.88 21.85 -5.75
N ASN A 139 -0.91 20.93 -5.70
CA ASN A 139 0.50 21.26 -5.53
C ASN A 139 1.31 21.18 -6.84
N GLY A 140 0.66 20.96 -7.99
CA GLY A 140 1.31 20.93 -9.30
C GLY A 140 2.13 19.68 -9.59
N TYR A 141 1.81 18.55 -8.94
CA TYR A 141 2.43 17.25 -9.20
C TYR A 141 1.64 16.44 -10.23
N LYS A 142 2.29 15.44 -10.81
CA LYS A 142 1.70 14.48 -11.74
C LYS A 142 0.59 13.65 -11.04
N GLU A 143 -0.47 13.36 -11.78
CA GLU A 143 -1.55 12.47 -11.33
C GLU A 143 -1.34 11.08 -11.94
N ALA A 144 -1.18 10.07 -11.09
CA ALA A 144 -1.09 8.67 -11.50
C ALA A 144 -2.49 8.06 -11.68
N MET A 145 -2.59 7.13 -12.62
CA MET A 145 -3.79 6.32 -12.82
C MET A 145 -3.91 5.22 -11.74
N THR A 146 -5.11 4.73 -11.52
CA THR A 146 -5.34 3.54 -10.69
C THR A 146 -5.44 2.30 -11.58
N ILE A 147 -4.72 1.25 -11.23
CA ILE A 147 -4.88 -0.09 -11.78
C ILE A 147 -5.42 -0.98 -10.66
N GLN A 148 -6.59 -1.53 -10.86
CA GLN A 148 -7.18 -2.47 -9.91
C GLN A 148 -6.77 -3.89 -10.25
N SER A 149 -6.62 -4.73 -9.22
CA SER A 149 -6.41 -6.16 -9.41
C SER A 149 -7.71 -6.79 -9.95
N ASP A 150 -7.58 -7.61 -10.99
CA ASP A 150 -8.71 -8.37 -11.56
C ASP A 150 -9.15 -9.54 -10.66
N THR A 151 -8.43 -9.77 -9.58
CA THR A 151 -8.69 -10.89 -8.67
C THR A 151 -9.74 -10.51 -7.64
N PRO A 152 -10.77 -11.35 -7.45
CA PRO A 152 -11.75 -11.15 -6.39
C PRO A 152 -11.08 -11.06 -5.02
N ARG A 153 -11.72 -10.32 -4.11
CA ARG A 153 -11.27 -10.23 -2.72
C ARG A 153 -11.21 -11.62 -2.09
N ILE A 154 -10.03 -12.03 -1.63
CA ILE A 154 -9.84 -13.32 -0.95
C ILE A 154 -10.42 -13.22 0.45
N MET A 155 -11.33 -14.12 0.75
CA MET A 155 -12.03 -14.17 2.04
C MET A 155 -11.28 -15.06 3.03
N SER A 156 -11.49 -14.82 4.32
CA SER A 156 -10.92 -15.63 5.40
C SER A 156 -11.40 -17.08 5.30
N ILE A 157 -10.51 -18.03 5.59
CA ILE A 157 -10.83 -19.45 5.59
C ILE A 157 -11.86 -19.80 6.68
N LYS A 158 -11.72 -19.16 7.85
CA LYS A 158 -12.54 -19.44 9.03
C LYS A 158 -13.85 -18.67 9.04
N ASP A 159 -13.90 -17.50 8.45
CA ASP A 159 -15.08 -16.64 8.35
C ASP A 159 -15.24 -16.06 6.94
N PRO A 160 -15.92 -16.74 6.03
CA PRO A 160 -16.06 -16.28 4.64
C PRO A 160 -16.80 -14.93 4.47
N SER A 161 -17.35 -14.36 5.52
CA SER A 161 -17.94 -13.02 5.50
C SER A 161 -16.90 -11.90 5.63
N LYS A 162 -15.67 -12.24 6.05
CA LYS A 162 -14.57 -11.29 6.27
C LYS A 162 -13.45 -11.48 5.27
N LYS A 163 -12.79 -10.36 4.89
CA LYS A 163 -11.58 -10.39 4.08
C LYS A 163 -10.47 -11.12 4.86
N MET A 164 -9.66 -11.94 4.16
CA MET A 164 -8.45 -12.53 4.72
C MET A 164 -7.52 -11.43 5.23
N SER A 165 -7.16 -11.49 6.50
CA SER A 165 -6.32 -10.49 7.15
C SER A 165 -5.64 -11.07 8.39
N LYS A 166 -4.36 -10.80 8.56
CA LYS A 166 -3.57 -11.17 9.76
C LYS A 166 -4.14 -10.63 11.06
N SER A 167 -4.85 -9.51 11.02
CA SER A 167 -5.53 -8.93 12.19
C SER A 167 -6.64 -9.83 12.76
N LEU A 168 -7.06 -10.85 12.01
CA LEU A 168 -8.05 -11.85 12.43
C LEU A 168 -7.43 -13.13 13.00
N TRP A 169 -6.13 -13.17 13.26
CA TRP A 169 -5.31 -14.32 13.70
C TRP A 169 -4.86 -15.23 12.54
N ASP A 170 -3.78 -15.98 12.77
CA ASP A 170 -3.15 -16.86 11.76
C ASP A 170 -4.11 -17.91 11.18
N GLU A 171 -5.03 -18.43 11.99
CA GLU A 171 -6.02 -19.42 11.56
C GLU A 171 -7.04 -18.92 10.50
N HIS A 172 -7.03 -17.63 10.19
CA HIS A 172 -7.84 -17.02 9.13
C HIS A 172 -7.11 -16.87 7.81
N CYS A 173 -5.80 -17.17 7.78
CA CYS A 173 -4.92 -16.97 6.63
C CYS A 173 -4.34 -18.30 6.13
N ILE A 174 -4.03 -18.35 4.83
CA ILE A 174 -3.10 -19.32 4.23
C ILE A 174 -1.86 -18.51 3.87
N TYR A 175 -0.73 -18.87 4.42
CA TYR A 175 0.54 -18.22 4.13
C TYR A 175 1.23 -18.86 2.94
N LEU A 176 2.04 -18.09 2.22
CA LEU A 176 2.75 -18.59 1.03
C LEU A 176 3.85 -19.60 1.37
N ASP A 177 4.33 -19.59 2.62
CA ASP A 177 5.34 -20.49 3.17
C ASP A 177 4.75 -21.63 4.03
N ASP A 178 3.44 -21.80 4.05
CA ASP A 178 2.80 -22.97 4.70
C ASP A 178 3.08 -24.23 3.88
N SER A 179 3.64 -25.26 4.54
CA SER A 179 3.99 -26.56 3.96
C SER A 179 2.92 -27.62 4.25
#